data_6f07eea4e36c7b607c8921ba3203dbf4
#
_entry.id   6f07eea4e36c7b607c8921ba3203dbf4
#
_cell.length_a   1.000
_cell.length_b   1.000
_cell.length_c   1.000
_cell.angle_alpha   90.00
_cell.angle_beta   90.00
_cell.angle_gamma   90.00
#
_symmetry.space_group_name_H-M   'P 1'
#
loop_
_entity.id
_entity.type
_entity.pdbx_description
1 polymer ?
#
loop_
_entity_poly.entity_id
_entity_poly.type
_entity_poly.pdbx_seq_one_letter_code
_entity_poly.pdbx_strand_id
1 'polypeptide(L)'
;AYVSPNTGTVLDGDEDGQIIDHVTRTCLGTFGLTPDAAGMREAFLTHRCFAIADTGFMSELVEGEAALELWEKQGMKGAGSFPVNPALSRFMVATAKREDGSFVVDAISTDGGCIPRNVAISVGLSLVKFGALTLPEFVVKTSVNPARHLRLHDRGHLSEGAAADITVFDY
;
A
#
# COMPACT_ATOMS: atom_id res chain seq x y z
N ALA A 1 9.44 -3.53 3.80
CA ALA A 1 8.18 -4.12 4.24
C ALA A 1 7.02 -3.28 3.79
N TYR A 2 6.03 -3.93 3.28
CA TYR A 2 4.79 -3.33 2.85
C TYR A 2 3.85 -3.12 4.04
N VAL A 3 3.44 -1.89 4.29
CA VAL A 3 2.61 -1.52 5.46
C VAL A 3 1.21 -1.03 5.05
N SER A 4 0.88 -1.06 3.75
CA SER A 4 -0.44 -0.64 3.25
C SER A 4 -1.56 -1.59 3.68
N PRO A 5 -2.74 -1.08 4.05
CA PRO A 5 -3.93 -1.90 4.27
C PRO A 5 -4.44 -2.56 2.98
N ASN A 6 -4.06 -2.03 1.84
CA ASN A 6 -4.63 -2.37 0.56
C ASN A 6 -3.62 -3.09 -0.34
N THR A 7 -4.11 -4.00 -1.16
CA THR A 7 -3.38 -4.62 -2.27
C THR A 7 -3.89 -4.02 -3.57
N GLY A 8 -3.00 -3.41 -4.36
CA GLY A 8 -3.29 -2.91 -5.70
C GLY A 8 -3.33 -4.07 -6.71
N THR A 9 -4.28 -4.03 -7.64
CA THR A 9 -4.50 -5.09 -8.64
C THR A 9 -5.00 -4.53 -9.95
N VAL A 10 -5.01 -5.39 -10.98
CA VAL A 10 -5.63 -5.12 -12.28
C VAL A 10 -7.03 -5.73 -12.29
N LEU A 11 -8.03 -4.95 -12.64
CA LEU A 11 -9.46 -5.32 -12.58
C LEU A 11 -10.01 -5.85 -13.90
N ASP A 12 -9.14 -6.25 -14.84
CA ASP A 12 -9.54 -6.61 -16.18
C ASP A 12 -10.37 -7.89 -16.21
N GLY A 13 -11.54 -7.80 -16.86
CA GLY A 13 -12.37 -8.93 -17.24
C GLY A 13 -12.15 -9.34 -18.70
N ASP A 14 -12.38 -10.61 -19.00
CA ASP A 14 -12.43 -11.14 -20.36
C ASP A 14 -13.82 -10.96 -21.00
N GLU A 15 -14.00 -11.47 -22.23
CA GLU A 15 -15.26 -11.38 -22.98
C GLU A 15 -16.43 -12.11 -22.29
N ASP A 16 -16.13 -13.12 -21.48
CA ASP A 16 -17.12 -13.88 -20.69
C ASP A 16 -17.35 -13.26 -19.31
N GLY A 17 -16.70 -12.14 -18.99
CA GLY A 17 -16.78 -11.44 -17.72
C GLY A 17 -16.01 -12.11 -16.59
N GLN A 18 -15.07 -13.02 -16.89
CA GLN A 18 -14.19 -13.60 -15.88
C GLN A 18 -13.01 -12.67 -15.60
N ILE A 19 -12.65 -12.52 -14.35
CA ILE A 19 -11.49 -11.70 -13.98
C ILE A 19 -10.19 -12.42 -14.36
N ILE A 20 -9.36 -11.75 -15.14
CA ILE A 20 -8.12 -12.32 -15.69
C ILE A 20 -7.04 -12.36 -14.63
N ASP A 21 -6.87 -11.26 -13.88
CA ASP A 21 -5.79 -11.11 -12.91
C ASP A 21 -5.95 -12.05 -11.72
N HIS A 22 -4.92 -12.84 -11.45
CA HIS A 22 -4.90 -13.82 -10.38
C HIS A 22 -4.94 -13.16 -8.98
N VAL A 23 -4.33 -11.97 -8.80
CA VAL A 23 -4.34 -11.27 -7.50
C VAL A 23 -5.75 -10.76 -7.20
N THR A 24 -6.43 -10.19 -8.19
CA THR A 24 -7.83 -9.75 -8.07
C THR A 24 -8.73 -10.94 -7.71
N ARG A 25 -8.59 -12.08 -8.40
CA ARG A 25 -9.36 -13.30 -8.08
C ARG A 25 -9.12 -13.77 -6.64
N THR A 26 -7.88 -13.72 -6.18
CA THR A 26 -7.52 -14.07 -4.80
C THR A 26 -8.15 -13.11 -3.79
N CYS A 27 -8.13 -11.79 -4.07
CA CYS A 27 -8.76 -10.78 -3.24
C CYS A 27 -10.28 -10.98 -3.15
N LEU A 28 -10.96 -11.24 -4.28
CA LEU A 28 -12.38 -11.56 -4.30
C LEU A 28 -12.68 -12.80 -3.46
N GLY A 29 -11.91 -13.87 -3.61
CA GLY A 29 -12.03 -15.09 -2.82
C GLY A 29 -11.86 -14.88 -1.32
N THR A 30 -11.03 -13.92 -0.89
CA THR A 30 -10.87 -13.54 0.52
C THR A 30 -12.18 -13.02 1.12
N PHE A 31 -13.04 -12.42 0.30
CA PHE A 31 -14.36 -11.94 0.71
C PHE A 31 -15.50 -12.94 0.39
N GLY A 32 -15.18 -14.12 -0.13
CA GLY A 32 -16.18 -15.11 -0.55
C GLY A 32 -16.94 -14.75 -1.82
N LEU A 33 -16.38 -13.85 -2.63
CA LEU A 33 -16.98 -13.39 -3.89
C LEU A 33 -16.50 -14.22 -5.07
N THR A 34 -17.33 -14.31 -6.12
CA THR A 34 -16.97 -15.00 -7.35
C THR A 34 -15.91 -14.24 -8.15
N PRO A 35 -15.00 -14.92 -8.88
CA PRO A 35 -13.93 -14.28 -9.62
C PRO A 35 -14.38 -13.81 -11.02
N ASP A 36 -15.51 -13.13 -11.08
CA ASP A 36 -16.18 -12.68 -12.29
C ASP A 36 -16.77 -11.27 -12.14
N ALA A 37 -17.42 -10.77 -13.18
CA ALA A 37 -18.04 -9.46 -13.19
C ALA A 37 -19.12 -9.29 -12.10
N ALA A 38 -19.80 -10.36 -11.71
CA ALA A 38 -20.80 -10.29 -10.63
C ALA A 38 -20.15 -10.06 -9.27
N GLY A 39 -19.08 -10.82 -8.96
CA GLY A 39 -18.30 -10.61 -7.74
C GLY A 39 -17.60 -9.24 -7.69
N MET A 40 -17.13 -8.72 -8.83
CA MET A 40 -16.58 -7.37 -8.89
C MET A 40 -17.63 -6.30 -8.60
N ARG A 41 -18.84 -6.41 -9.18
CA ARG A 41 -19.95 -5.49 -8.85
C ARG A 41 -20.27 -5.50 -7.36
N GLU A 42 -20.39 -6.69 -6.77
CA GLU A 42 -20.62 -6.81 -5.34
C GLU A 42 -19.46 -6.22 -4.52
N ALA A 43 -18.20 -6.44 -4.93
CA ALA A 43 -17.04 -5.88 -4.25
C ALA A 43 -17.06 -4.34 -4.22
N PHE A 44 -17.45 -3.69 -5.32
CA PHE A 44 -17.59 -2.23 -5.34
C PHE A 44 -18.75 -1.77 -4.46
N LEU A 45 -19.94 -2.31 -4.63
CA LEU A 45 -21.15 -1.89 -3.91
C LEU A 45 -21.06 -2.13 -2.41
N THR A 46 -20.26 -3.11 -1.97
CA THR A 46 -20.01 -3.39 -0.56
C THR A 46 -18.73 -2.75 -0.01
N HIS A 47 -18.11 -1.83 -0.75
CA HIS A 47 -16.87 -1.12 -0.38
C HIS A 47 -15.68 -2.06 -0.07
N ARG A 48 -15.64 -3.22 -0.71
CA ARG A 48 -14.55 -4.21 -0.60
C ARG A 48 -13.49 -4.05 -1.69
N CYS A 49 -13.78 -3.26 -2.72
CA CYS A 49 -12.85 -2.85 -3.75
C CYS A 49 -13.03 -1.37 -4.05
N PHE A 50 -11.92 -0.68 -4.31
CA PHE A 50 -11.87 0.68 -4.80
C PHE A 50 -11.33 0.66 -6.21
N ALA A 51 -11.97 1.39 -7.13
CA ALA A 51 -11.37 1.66 -8.44
C ALA A 51 -10.35 2.80 -8.32
N ILE A 52 -9.34 2.79 -9.18
CA ILE A 52 -8.36 3.86 -9.28
C ILE A 52 -8.72 4.70 -10.50
N ALA A 53 -9.14 5.94 -10.27
CA ALA A 53 -9.37 6.93 -11.31
C ALA A 53 -8.10 7.75 -11.56
N ASP A 54 -7.70 7.88 -12.82
CA ASP A 54 -6.65 8.80 -13.22
C ASP A 54 -7.30 10.14 -13.63
N THR A 55 -6.96 11.20 -12.90
CA THR A 55 -7.45 12.55 -13.18
C THR A 55 -6.51 13.33 -14.12
N GLY A 56 -5.45 12.67 -14.63
CA GLY A 56 -4.40 13.27 -15.44
C GLY A 56 -3.36 14.06 -14.64
N PHE A 57 -3.65 14.37 -13.39
CA PHE A 57 -2.74 15.06 -12.45
C PHE A 57 -2.37 14.18 -11.26
N MET A 58 -3.32 13.42 -10.78
CA MET A 58 -3.12 12.45 -9.68
C MET A 58 -4.10 11.29 -9.85
N SER A 59 -3.87 10.21 -9.12
CA SER A 59 -4.81 9.11 -9.04
C SER A 59 -5.64 9.22 -7.76
N GLU A 60 -6.93 8.90 -7.86
CA GLU A 60 -7.87 8.91 -6.75
C GLU A 60 -8.50 7.54 -6.56
N LEU A 61 -8.83 7.21 -5.31
CA LEU A 61 -9.63 6.03 -4.99
C LEU A 61 -11.10 6.39 -5.08
N VAL A 62 -11.82 5.64 -5.90
CA VAL A 62 -13.27 5.75 -6.09
C VAL A 62 -13.94 4.52 -5.50
N GLU A 63 -15.07 4.69 -4.83
CA GLU A 63 -15.78 3.60 -4.14
C GLU A 63 -17.27 3.54 -4.50
N GLY A 64 -17.91 2.42 -4.14
CA GLY A 64 -19.35 2.24 -4.29
C GLY A 64 -19.82 2.26 -5.75
N GLU A 65 -20.99 2.87 -5.98
CA GLU A 65 -21.61 2.99 -7.30
C GLU A 65 -20.71 3.73 -8.30
N ALA A 66 -20.00 4.78 -7.86
CA ALA A 66 -19.10 5.53 -8.72
C ALA A 66 -17.91 4.69 -9.22
N ALA A 67 -17.40 3.77 -8.39
CA ALA A 67 -16.36 2.83 -8.80
C ALA A 67 -16.88 1.82 -9.82
N LEU A 68 -18.09 1.32 -9.62
CA LEU A 68 -18.75 0.41 -10.54
C LEU A 68 -18.98 1.08 -11.90
N GLU A 69 -19.56 2.27 -11.93
CA GLU A 69 -19.78 3.04 -13.15
C GLU A 69 -18.48 3.32 -13.90
N LEU A 70 -17.41 3.69 -13.19
CA LEU A 70 -16.10 3.92 -13.78
C LEU A 70 -15.57 2.65 -14.46
N TRP A 71 -15.61 1.51 -13.76
CA TRP A 71 -15.12 0.23 -14.27
C TRP A 71 -15.94 -0.26 -15.48
N GLU A 72 -17.27 -0.17 -15.43
CA GLU A 72 -18.14 -0.53 -16.55
C GLU A 72 -17.92 0.39 -17.77
N LYS A 73 -17.78 1.71 -17.56
CA LYS A 73 -17.48 2.69 -18.61
C LYS A 73 -16.14 2.41 -19.30
N GLN A 74 -15.18 1.87 -18.56
CA GLN A 74 -13.86 1.45 -19.10
C GLN A 74 -13.89 0.07 -19.76
N GLY A 75 -15.05 -0.56 -19.93
CA GLY A 75 -15.20 -1.87 -20.55
C GLY A 75 -14.70 -3.00 -19.64
N MET A 76 -14.96 -2.93 -18.34
CA MET A 76 -14.50 -3.86 -17.30
C MET A 76 -12.98 -3.98 -17.25
N LYS A 77 -12.29 -2.85 -17.33
CA LYS A 77 -10.83 -2.75 -17.27
C LYS A 77 -10.40 -1.68 -16.26
N GLY A 78 -9.14 -1.74 -15.85
CA GLY A 78 -8.54 -0.70 -15.03
C GLY A 78 -7.74 -1.24 -13.85
N ALA A 79 -7.39 -0.34 -12.96
CA ALA A 79 -6.68 -0.66 -11.73
C ALA A 79 -7.60 -0.49 -10.51
N GLY A 80 -7.36 -1.30 -9.51
CA GLY A 80 -8.13 -1.24 -8.26
C GLY A 80 -7.31 -1.55 -7.03
N SER A 81 -7.97 -1.47 -5.90
CA SER A 81 -7.35 -1.64 -4.60
C SER A 81 -8.28 -2.36 -3.64
N PHE A 82 -7.82 -3.47 -3.07
CA PHE A 82 -8.56 -4.27 -2.10
C PHE A 82 -7.98 -4.11 -0.68
N PRO A 83 -8.79 -3.79 0.35
CA PRO A 83 -8.34 -3.66 1.74
C PRO A 83 -8.24 -5.04 2.43
N VAL A 84 -7.42 -5.93 1.88
CA VAL A 84 -7.28 -7.33 2.34
C VAL A 84 -6.17 -7.56 3.36
N ASN A 85 -5.33 -6.56 3.65
CA ASN A 85 -4.21 -6.72 4.55
C ASN A 85 -4.62 -6.44 6.01
N PRO A 86 -4.69 -7.45 6.90
CA PRO A 86 -5.12 -7.27 8.28
C PRO A 86 -4.23 -6.29 9.05
N ALA A 87 -4.82 -5.46 9.91
CA ALA A 87 -4.09 -4.48 10.71
C ALA A 87 -3.01 -5.13 11.60
N LEU A 88 -3.33 -6.28 12.21
CA LEU A 88 -2.38 -7.03 13.03
C LEU A 88 -1.16 -7.48 12.25
N SER A 89 -1.35 -8.06 11.06
CA SER A 89 -0.25 -8.51 10.21
C SER A 89 0.67 -7.35 9.83
N ARG A 90 0.09 -6.19 9.46
CA ARG A 90 0.85 -4.97 9.14
C ARG A 90 1.64 -4.46 10.33
N PHE A 91 1.03 -4.45 11.52
CA PHE A 91 1.68 -4.07 12.76
C PHE A 91 2.87 -5.00 13.07
N MET A 92 2.65 -6.32 13.01
CA MET A 92 3.70 -7.32 13.25
C MET A 92 4.85 -7.18 12.24
N VAL A 93 4.55 -7.03 10.95
CA VAL A 93 5.56 -6.82 9.91
C VAL A 93 6.39 -5.56 10.17
N ALA A 94 5.76 -4.48 10.64
CA ALA A 94 6.46 -3.24 10.93
C ALA A 94 7.34 -3.30 12.17
N THR A 95 6.99 -4.11 13.18
CA THR A 95 7.57 -4.06 14.54
C THR A 95 8.29 -5.31 14.99
N ALA A 96 8.08 -6.48 14.32
CA ALA A 96 8.66 -7.75 14.74
C ALA A 96 10.19 -7.72 14.73
N LYS A 97 10.78 -8.23 15.82
CA LYS A 97 12.23 -8.36 16.00
C LYS A 97 12.62 -9.83 16.18
N ARG A 98 13.84 -10.14 15.80
CA ARG A 98 14.50 -11.40 16.07
C ARG A 98 15.03 -11.42 17.53
N GLU A 99 15.54 -12.56 17.97
CA GLU A 99 16.14 -12.71 19.31
C GLU A 99 17.34 -11.78 19.53
N ASP A 100 18.10 -11.47 18.49
CA ASP A 100 19.22 -10.52 18.53
C ASP A 100 18.81 -9.03 18.52
N GLY A 101 17.51 -8.76 18.54
CA GLY A 101 16.94 -7.41 18.50
C GLY A 101 16.86 -6.78 17.10
N SER A 102 17.38 -7.43 16.06
CA SER A 102 17.26 -6.96 14.68
C SER A 102 15.83 -7.11 14.16
N PHE A 103 15.40 -6.22 13.27
CA PHE A 103 14.07 -6.31 12.68
C PHE A 103 13.96 -7.49 11.70
N VAL A 104 12.83 -8.18 11.72
CA VAL A 104 12.49 -9.21 10.72
C VAL A 104 12.34 -8.57 9.36
N VAL A 105 11.71 -7.40 9.32
CA VAL A 105 11.57 -6.58 8.13
C VAL A 105 12.18 -5.21 8.41
N ASP A 106 13.22 -4.85 7.71
CA ASP A 106 14.11 -3.76 8.05
C ASP A 106 13.78 -2.42 7.40
N ALA A 107 12.84 -2.38 6.45
CA ALA A 107 12.39 -1.14 5.82
C ALA A 107 10.87 -1.01 5.80
N ILE A 108 10.36 0.22 5.84
CA ILE A 108 8.95 0.58 5.71
C ILE A 108 8.75 1.32 4.39
N SER A 109 7.70 0.94 3.65
CA SER A 109 7.29 1.59 2.42
C SER A 109 5.77 1.81 2.44
N THR A 110 5.29 2.83 1.73
CA THR A 110 3.86 3.11 1.57
C THR A 110 3.25 2.41 0.38
N ASP A 111 4.09 1.80 -0.50
CA ASP A 111 3.64 1.28 -1.78
C ASP A 111 2.84 2.35 -2.57
N GLY A 112 3.26 3.60 -2.43
CA GLY A 112 2.74 4.71 -3.22
C GLY A 112 3.26 4.57 -4.64
N GLY A 113 2.43 4.65 -5.60
CA GLY A 113 2.75 4.60 -7.02
C GLY A 113 1.68 5.38 -7.72
N CYS A 114 0.74 4.68 -8.31
CA CYS A 114 -0.45 5.29 -8.91
C CYS A 114 -1.52 5.71 -7.88
N ILE A 115 -1.35 5.42 -6.60
CA ILE A 115 -2.26 5.85 -5.53
C ILE A 115 -1.53 6.84 -4.61
N PRO A 116 -2.14 7.98 -4.23
CA PRO A 116 -1.55 8.91 -3.27
C PRO A 116 -1.49 8.27 -1.87
N ARG A 117 -0.31 7.82 -1.49
CA ARG A 117 -0.06 7.15 -0.20
C ARG A 117 1.09 7.79 0.56
N ASN A 118 1.17 9.12 0.59
CA ASN A 118 2.21 9.87 1.30
C ASN A 118 1.99 9.85 2.83
N VAL A 119 1.77 8.65 3.37
CA VAL A 119 1.38 8.45 4.78
C VAL A 119 2.49 7.85 5.63
N ALA A 120 3.70 7.65 5.10
CA ALA A 120 4.79 6.99 5.83
C ALA A 120 5.12 7.71 7.13
N ILE A 121 5.17 9.04 7.13
CA ILE A 121 5.48 9.83 8.32
C ILE A 121 4.30 9.76 9.30
N SER A 122 3.09 10.13 8.90
CA SER A 122 1.93 10.24 9.80
C SER A 122 1.55 8.90 10.42
N VAL A 123 1.47 7.83 9.61
CA VAL A 123 1.14 6.49 10.09
C VAL A 123 2.33 5.86 10.83
N GLY A 124 3.55 6.04 10.34
CA GLY A 124 4.73 5.48 10.97
C GLY A 124 5.03 6.12 12.33
N LEU A 125 4.86 7.44 12.48
CA LEU A 125 4.99 8.12 13.77
C LEU A 125 3.93 7.69 14.78
N SER A 126 2.77 7.21 14.34
CA SER A 126 1.80 6.59 15.25
C SER A 126 2.38 5.36 15.96
N LEU A 127 3.21 4.55 15.28
CA LEU A 127 3.91 3.42 15.92
C LEU A 127 4.90 3.89 16.99
N VAL A 128 5.53 5.05 16.79
CA VAL A 128 6.44 5.66 17.78
C VAL A 128 5.64 6.18 18.96
N LYS A 129 4.54 6.88 18.74
CA LYS A 129 3.66 7.40 19.81
C LYS A 129 3.06 6.28 20.66
N PHE A 130 2.76 5.14 20.08
CA PHE A 130 2.30 3.94 20.80
C PHE A 130 3.42 3.13 21.46
N GLY A 131 4.69 3.54 21.29
CA GLY A 131 5.84 2.82 21.86
C GLY A 131 6.16 1.49 21.17
N ALA A 132 5.61 1.24 19.98
CA ALA A 132 5.89 0.03 19.19
C ALA A 132 7.23 0.11 18.45
N LEU A 133 7.70 1.32 18.17
CA LEU A 133 9.02 1.66 17.65
C LEU A 133 9.58 2.85 18.44
N THR A 134 10.90 2.93 18.56
CA THR A 134 11.56 4.17 18.93
C THR A 134 11.69 5.09 17.71
N LEU A 135 11.86 6.40 17.93
CA LEU A 135 12.08 7.34 16.84
C LEU A 135 13.34 7.01 16.00
N PRO A 136 14.50 6.65 16.61
CA PRO A 136 15.63 6.17 15.81
C PRO A 136 15.34 4.94 14.97
N GLU A 137 14.60 3.95 15.49
CA GLU A 137 14.21 2.76 14.73
C GLU A 137 13.31 3.11 13.54
N PHE A 138 12.37 4.03 13.74
CA PHE A 138 11.53 4.55 12.66
C PHE A 138 12.37 5.20 11.56
N VAL A 139 13.32 6.08 11.92
CA VAL A 139 14.21 6.76 10.96
C VAL A 139 15.09 5.74 10.22
N VAL A 140 15.65 4.76 10.92
CA VAL A 140 16.45 3.69 10.29
C VAL A 140 15.62 2.93 9.26
N LYS A 141 14.37 2.59 9.59
CA LYS A 141 13.46 1.84 8.69
C LYS A 141 12.94 2.66 7.50
N THR A 142 12.88 3.97 7.61
CA THR A 142 12.31 4.84 6.56
C THR A 142 13.36 5.59 5.73
N SER A 143 14.60 5.68 6.21
CA SER A 143 15.66 6.44 5.54
C SER A 143 16.92 5.59 5.31
N VAL A 144 17.57 5.12 6.38
CA VAL A 144 18.87 4.44 6.27
C VAL A 144 18.77 3.12 5.50
N ASN A 145 17.83 2.27 5.87
CA ASN A 145 17.70 0.96 5.26
C ASN A 145 17.17 1.04 3.81
N PRO A 146 16.17 1.86 3.47
CA PRO A 146 15.78 2.08 2.07
C PRO A 146 16.95 2.59 1.20
N ALA A 147 17.72 3.57 1.66
CA ALA A 147 18.91 4.05 0.94
C ALA A 147 19.92 2.94 0.71
N ARG A 148 20.20 2.11 1.73
CA ARG A 148 21.10 0.96 1.62
C ARG A 148 20.60 -0.09 0.63
N HIS A 149 19.30 -0.42 0.63
CA HIS A 149 18.72 -1.35 -0.34
C HIS A 149 18.83 -0.87 -1.78
N LEU A 150 18.68 0.43 -1.97
CA LEU A 150 18.84 1.08 -3.28
C LEU A 150 20.30 1.38 -3.65
N ARG A 151 21.26 1.03 -2.77
CA ARG A 151 22.69 1.32 -2.91
C ARG A 151 23.02 2.82 -3.04
N LEU A 152 22.21 3.66 -2.41
CA LEU A 152 22.42 5.11 -2.33
C LEU A 152 23.28 5.40 -1.09
N HIS A 153 24.60 5.31 -1.24
CA HIS A 153 25.54 5.40 -0.12
C HIS A 153 25.78 6.83 0.38
N ASP A 154 25.33 7.82 -0.37
CA ASP A 154 25.47 9.24 -0.09
C ASP A 154 24.23 9.88 0.56
N ARG A 155 23.21 9.07 0.93
CA ARG A 155 21.97 9.58 1.51
C ARG A 155 21.34 8.62 2.52
N GLY A 156 20.27 9.08 3.17
CA GLY A 156 19.61 8.33 4.26
C GLY A 156 20.31 8.51 5.62
N HIS A 157 21.31 9.40 5.70
CA HIS A 157 22.05 9.75 6.92
C HIS A 157 22.56 11.21 6.84
N LEU A 158 22.99 11.77 7.99
CA LEU A 158 23.46 13.15 8.11
C LEU A 158 24.98 13.26 8.31
N SER A 159 25.75 12.29 7.81
CA SER A 159 27.21 12.32 7.88
C SER A 159 27.80 13.36 6.94
N GLU A 160 29.01 13.81 7.23
CA GLU A 160 29.75 14.72 6.35
C GLU A 160 29.92 14.11 4.95
N GLY A 161 29.65 14.89 3.91
CA GLY A 161 29.68 14.46 2.52
C GLY A 161 28.41 13.79 2.00
N ALA A 162 27.40 13.58 2.85
CA ALA A 162 26.09 13.09 2.41
C ALA A 162 25.30 14.17 1.68
N ALA A 163 24.37 13.74 0.82
CA ALA A 163 23.39 14.62 0.20
C ALA A 163 22.50 15.26 1.28
N ALA A 164 22.18 16.54 1.10
CA ALA A 164 21.38 17.31 2.07
C ALA A 164 19.86 17.08 1.85
N ASP A 165 19.44 15.84 1.70
CA ASP A 165 18.02 15.45 1.60
C ASP A 165 17.43 15.38 3.01
N ILE A 166 16.88 16.50 3.50
CA ILE A 166 16.43 16.65 4.89
C ILE A 166 14.92 16.83 4.92
N THR A 167 14.24 15.98 5.72
CA THR A 167 12.83 16.15 6.05
C THR A 167 12.69 16.65 7.48
N VAL A 168 11.98 17.76 7.65
CA VAL A 168 11.65 18.34 8.94
C VAL A 168 10.15 18.19 9.18
N PHE A 169 9.77 17.68 10.35
CA PHE A 169 8.37 17.54 10.75
C PHE A 169 8.19 17.84 12.23
N ASP A 170 7.03 18.32 12.60
CA ASP A 170 6.60 18.48 13.97
C ASP A 170 6.01 17.16 14.49
N TYR A 171 6.35 16.81 15.76
CA TYR A 171 6.08 15.48 16.32
C TYR A 171 5.42 15.53 17.70
#